data_41cd0e72d5170c8c783369847941e61b
#
_entry.id   41cd0e72d5170c8c783369847941e61b
#
_cell.length_a   1.000
_cell.length_b   1.000
_cell.length_c   1.000
_cell.angle_alpha   90.00
_cell.angle_beta   90.00
_cell.angle_gamma   90.00
#
_symmetry.space_group_name_H-M   'P 1'
#
loop_
_entity.id
_entity.type
_entity.pdbx_description
1 polymer ?
#
loop_
_entity_poly.entity_id
_entity_poly.type
_entity_poly.pdbx_seq_one_letter_code
_entity_poly.pdbx_strand_id
1 'polypeptide(L)'
;MTHDKDAALDAALTLFWTKGYASTSLKDLERATGMHPGSLYAAFGSKAKLYCLSLERYTQAISAAREKAQETSTSVLEGLATFIEHAHPVSAGIAPLPVCFLVKATLETCQGNEAIDAKLSELLNQNEMLFADIYQDAADKGELPKSSDPKRLARQLTADLAGLCFYALRAKDSSAIGGMIADLADRVRRPRLSD
;
A
#
# COMPACT_ATOMS: atom_id res chain seq x y z
N MET A 1 12.83 -24.46 8.24
CA MET A 1 13.47 -23.13 8.44
C MET A 1 12.82 -21.99 7.66
N THR A 2 12.14 -22.24 6.52
CA THR A 2 11.44 -21.20 5.72
C THR A 2 10.20 -20.63 6.42
N HIS A 3 9.38 -21.45 7.05
CA HIS A 3 8.15 -20.99 7.74
C HIS A 3 8.42 -20.01 8.89
N ASP A 4 9.53 -20.17 9.58
CA ASP A 4 9.90 -19.31 10.71
C ASP A 4 10.33 -17.90 10.23
N LYS A 5 11.04 -17.82 9.11
CA LYS A 5 11.50 -16.55 8.53
C LYS A 5 10.35 -15.71 7.94
N ASP A 6 9.41 -16.32 7.26
CA ASP A 6 8.24 -15.64 6.72
C ASP A 6 7.32 -15.12 7.83
N ALA A 7 7.05 -15.94 8.84
CA ALA A 7 6.27 -15.52 10.01
C ALA A 7 6.94 -14.37 10.77
N ALA A 8 8.27 -14.41 10.91
CA ALA A 8 9.02 -13.32 11.53
C ALA A 8 8.96 -12.02 10.70
N LEU A 9 9.02 -12.13 9.38
CA LEU A 9 8.86 -10.97 8.49
C LEU A 9 7.45 -10.36 8.58
N ASP A 10 6.41 -11.17 8.62
CA ASP A 10 5.02 -10.72 8.77
C ASP A 10 4.78 -10.05 10.14
N ALA A 11 5.39 -10.58 11.21
CA ALA A 11 5.36 -9.96 12.53
C ALA A 11 6.13 -8.62 12.57
N ALA A 12 7.28 -8.54 11.92
CA ALA A 12 8.05 -7.30 11.79
C ALA A 12 7.30 -6.26 10.95
N LEU A 13 6.68 -6.66 9.84
CA LEU A 13 5.80 -5.81 9.03
C LEU A 13 4.71 -5.17 9.91
N THR A 14 3.95 -5.98 10.64
CA THR A 14 2.86 -5.51 11.51
C THR A 14 3.37 -4.53 12.57
N LEU A 15 4.52 -4.83 13.17
CA LEU A 15 5.14 -3.97 14.16
C LEU A 15 5.58 -2.63 13.57
N PHE A 16 6.27 -2.64 12.43
CA PHE A 16 6.70 -1.41 11.76
C PHE A 16 5.53 -0.58 11.26
N TRP A 17 4.49 -1.24 10.75
CA TRP A 17 3.29 -0.55 10.29
C TRP A 17 2.58 0.17 11.46
N THR A 18 2.50 -0.45 12.62
CA THR A 18 1.86 0.15 13.81
C THR A 18 2.72 1.22 14.47
N LYS A 19 3.98 0.89 14.74
CA LYS A 19 4.86 1.68 15.61
C LYS A 19 5.77 2.64 14.85
N GLY A 20 6.04 2.37 13.56
CA GLY A 20 6.98 3.10 12.73
C GLY A 20 8.44 2.64 12.89
N TYR A 21 9.28 3.03 11.93
CA TYR A 21 10.70 2.64 11.90
C TYR A 21 11.46 3.19 13.10
N ALA A 22 11.40 4.50 13.32
CA ALA A 22 12.20 5.18 14.35
C ALA A 22 11.86 4.69 15.76
N SER A 23 10.57 4.51 16.03
CA SER A 23 10.05 4.13 17.36
C SER A 23 10.16 2.63 17.65
N THR A 24 10.52 1.79 16.68
CA THR A 24 10.69 0.35 16.87
C THR A 24 12.09 0.04 17.37
N SER A 25 12.21 -0.51 18.59
CA SER A 25 13.47 -0.97 19.14
C SER A 25 13.78 -2.42 18.76
N LEU A 26 15.04 -2.84 18.97
CA LEU A 26 15.44 -4.24 18.78
C LEU A 26 14.68 -5.18 19.72
N LYS A 27 14.40 -4.75 20.97
CA LYS A 27 13.58 -5.52 21.92
C LYS A 27 12.13 -5.70 21.45
N ASP A 28 11.59 -4.70 20.77
CA ASP A 28 10.25 -4.82 20.18
C ASP A 28 10.24 -5.85 19.06
N LEU A 29 11.26 -5.84 18.19
CA LEU A 29 11.40 -6.83 17.12
C LEU A 29 11.60 -8.24 17.68
N GLU A 30 12.47 -8.41 18.67
CA GLU A 30 12.67 -9.68 19.37
C GLU A 30 11.34 -10.24 19.92
N ARG A 31 10.57 -9.39 20.60
CA ARG A 31 9.27 -9.78 21.16
C ARG A 31 8.25 -10.13 20.08
N ALA A 32 8.19 -9.36 19.01
CA ALA A 32 7.21 -9.55 17.94
C ALA A 32 7.52 -10.78 17.08
N THR A 33 8.80 -11.02 16.79
CA THR A 33 9.22 -12.11 15.89
C THR A 33 9.50 -13.42 16.63
N GLY A 34 9.65 -13.38 17.96
CA GLY A 34 10.12 -14.52 18.74
C GLY A 34 11.58 -14.91 18.50
N MET A 35 12.34 -14.09 17.76
CA MET A 35 13.73 -14.36 17.40
C MET A 35 14.70 -13.57 18.29
N HIS A 36 15.76 -14.23 18.78
CA HIS A 36 16.84 -13.50 19.43
C HIS A 36 17.55 -12.54 18.47
N PRO A 37 18.12 -11.42 18.97
CA PRO A 37 18.76 -10.39 18.14
C PRO A 37 19.81 -10.93 17.16
N GLY A 38 20.65 -11.87 17.63
CA GLY A 38 21.66 -12.50 16.77
C GLY A 38 21.06 -13.29 15.60
N SER A 39 19.99 -14.05 15.87
CA SER A 39 19.26 -14.80 14.82
C SER A 39 18.54 -13.87 13.87
N LEU A 40 17.95 -12.79 14.38
CA LEU A 40 17.25 -11.78 13.59
C LEU A 40 18.22 -11.10 12.59
N TYR A 41 19.39 -10.67 13.06
CA TYR A 41 20.39 -10.06 12.18
C TYR A 41 21.05 -11.05 11.22
N ALA A 42 21.27 -12.30 11.65
CA ALA A 42 21.73 -13.35 10.75
C ALA A 42 20.72 -13.62 9.61
N ALA A 43 19.42 -13.57 9.90
CA ALA A 43 18.37 -13.82 8.91
C ALA A 43 18.10 -12.63 7.98
N PHE A 44 18.15 -11.41 8.50
CA PHE A 44 17.67 -10.20 7.80
C PHE A 44 18.73 -9.10 7.63
N GLY A 45 19.90 -9.24 8.22
CA GLY A 45 21.03 -8.31 8.13
C GLY A 45 20.95 -7.17 9.13
N SER A 46 20.06 -6.21 8.94
CA SER A 46 19.91 -5.04 9.81
C SER A 46 18.45 -4.64 10.00
N LYS A 47 18.16 -3.78 10.99
CA LYS A 47 16.83 -3.20 11.18
C LYS A 47 16.34 -2.49 9.92
N ALA A 48 17.21 -1.73 9.25
CA ALA A 48 16.88 -1.02 8.00
C ALA A 48 16.54 -2.00 6.88
N LYS A 49 17.33 -3.07 6.72
CA LYS A 49 17.06 -4.09 5.70
C LYS A 49 15.77 -4.86 6.01
N LEU A 50 15.50 -5.19 7.27
CA LEU A 50 14.25 -5.82 7.68
C LEU A 50 13.05 -4.90 7.40
N TYR A 51 13.21 -3.59 7.62
CA TYR A 51 12.18 -2.61 7.27
C TYR A 51 11.91 -2.56 5.76
N CYS A 52 12.96 -2.51 4.93
CA CYS A 52 12.83 -2.57 3.47
C CYS A 52 12.12 -3.85 3.01
N LEU A 53 12.50 -5.01 3.56
CA LEU A 53 11.82 -6.29 3.28
C LEU A 53 10.35 -6.27 3.71
N SER A 54 10.02 -5.60 4.82
CA SER A 54 8.64 -5.40 5.26
C SER A 54 7.82 -4.54 4.30
N LEU A 55 8.41 -3.48 3.73
CA LEU A 55 7.78 -2.67 2.68
C LEU A 55 7.51 -3.50 1.41
N GLU A 56 8.49 -4.31 0.98
CA GLU A 56 8.34 -5.21 -0.17
C GLU A 56 7.25 -6.26 0.07
N ARG A 57 7.24 -6.90 1.25
CA ARG A 57 6.23 -7.89 1.63
C ARG A 57 4.82 -7.30 1.62
N TYR A 58 4.67 -6.07 2.15
CA TYR A 58 3.43 -5.31 2.07
C TYR A 58 2.98 -5.08 0.64
N THR A 59 3.88 -4.60 -0.22
CA THR A 59 3.57 -4.31 -1.63
C THR A 59 3.13 -5.57 -2.37
N GLN A 60 3.77 -6.72 -2.12
CA GLN A 60 3.37 -8.00 -2.68
C GLN A 60 1.94 -8.40 -2.26
N ALA A 61 1.62 -8.24 -0.96
CA ALA A 61 0.28 -8.56 -0.46
C ALA A 61 -0.81 -7.66 -1.08
N ILE A 62 -0.52 -6.36 -1.26
CA ILE A 62 -1.44 -5.41 -1.89
C ILE A 62 -1.61 -5.72 -3.39
N SER A 63 -0.53 -6.11 -4.09
CA SER A 63 -0.62 -6.54 -5.49
C SER A 63 -1.51 -7.76 -5.64
N ALA A 64 -1.32 -8.78 -4.82
CA ALA A 64 -2.15 -9.99 -4.84
C ALA A 64 -3.64 -9.68 -4.55
N ALA A 65 -3.92 -8.78 -3.61
CA ALA A 65 -5.28 -8.36 -3.30
C ALA A 65 -5.96 -7.64 -4.48
N ARG A 66 -5.21 -6.81 -5.21
CA ARG A 66 -5.68 -6.12 -6.41
C ARG A 66 -5.92 -7.10 -7.57
N GLU A 67 -5.00 -8.02 -7.82
CA GLU A 67 -5.15 -9.06 -8.85
C GLU A 67 -6.41 -9.89 -8.59
N LYS A 68 -6.63 -10.30 -7.35
CA LYS A 68 -7.84 -11.02 -6.95
C LYS A 68 -9.13 -10.20 -7.19
N ALA A 69 -9.11 -8.89 -6.91
CA ALA A 69 -10.26 -8.02 -7.21
C ALA A 69 -10.51 -7.93 -8.72
N GLN A 70 -9.45 -7.91 -9.53
CA GLN A 70 -9.56 -7.90 -10.99
C GLN A 70 -10.13 -9.21 -11.55
N GLU A 71 -9.71 -10.39 -11.03
CA GLU A 71 -10.18 -11.70 -11.48
C GLU A 71 -11.70 -11.87 -11.29
N THR A 72 -12.27 -11.22 -10.29
CA THR A 72 -13.71 -11.31 -9.97
C THR A 72 -14.57 -10.24 -10.63
N SER A 73 -13.97 -9.34 -11.40
CA SER A 73 -14.63 -8.16 -11.95
C SER A 73 -14.89 -8.30 -13.46
N THR A 74 -15.91 -7.59 -13.93
CA THR A 74 -16.38 -7.65 -15.33
C THR A 74 -15.59 -6.74 -16.26
N SER A 75 -14.86 -5.76 -15.70
CA SER A 75 -14.03 -4.82 -16.46
C SER A 75 -12.80 -4.39 -15.66
N VAL A 76 -11.86 -3.72 -16.32
CA VAL A 76 -10.61 -3.26 -15.68
C VAL A 76 -10.89 -2.21 -14.62
N LEU A 77 -11.74 -1.23 -14.95
CA LEU A 77 -12.08 -0.15 -14.01
C LEU A 77 -12.94 -0.66 -12.84
N GLU A 78 -13.80 -1.66 -13.07
CA GLU A 78 -14.55 -2.30 -11.99
C GLU A 78 -13.62 -3.06 -11.04
N GLY A 79 -12.61 -3.75 -11.56
CA GLY A 79 -11.60 -4.41 -10.73
C GLY A 79 -10.83 -3.44 -9.85
N LEU A 80 -10.42 -2.32 -10.41
CA LEU A 80 -9.73 -1.27 -9.66
C LEU A 80 -10.63 -0.64 -8.60
N ALA A 81 -11.90 -0.37 -8.93
CA ALA A 81 -12.87 0.16 -7.97
C ALA A 81 -13.17 -0.84 -6.84
N THR A 82 -13.37 -2.11 -7.16
CA THR A 82 -13.56 -3.19 -6.18
C THR A 82 -12.35 -3.31 -5.24
N PHE A 83 -11.13 -3.19 -5.76
CA PHE A 83 -9.93 -3.16 -4.93
C PHE A 83 -9.97 -1.98 -3.95
N ILE A 84 -10.32 -0.78 -4.41
CA ILE A 84 -10.40 0.42 -3.57
C ILE A 84 -11.44 0.24 -2.46
N GLU A 85 -12.61 -0.31 -2.77
CA GLU A 85 -13.71 -0.47 -1.83
C GLU A 85 -13.45 -1.55 -0.76
N HIS A 86 -12.78 -2.64 -1.12
CA HIS A 86 -12.77 -3.85 -0.29
C HIS A 86 -11.39 -4.37 0.09
N ALA A 87 -10.37 -4.05 -0.67
CA ALA A 87 -9.04 -4.63 -0.48
C ALA A 87 -7.95 -3.62 -0.13
N HIS A 88 -8.18 -2.33 -0.40
CA HIS A 88 -7.22 -1.30 0.00
C HIS A 88 -7.17 -1.17 1.53
N PRO A 89 -6.00 -0.96 2.15
CA PRO A 89 -5.86 -0.90 3.62
C PRO A 89 -6.76 0.08 4.34
N VAL A 90 -7.18 1.17 3.68
CA VAL A 90 -8.14 2.14 4.25
C VAL A 90 -9.53 1.51 4.42
N SER A 91 -9.92 0.59 3.53
CA SER A 91 -11.26 0.01 3.48
C SER A 91 -11.35 -1.40 4.08
N ALA A 92 -10.29 -2.20 3.98
CA ALA A 92 -10.34 -3.63 4.29
C ALA A 92 -10.58 -3.97 5.78
N GLY A 93 -10.33 -3.06 6.71
CA GLY A 93 -10.55 -3.25 8.16
C GLY A 93 -9.67 -4.33 8.83
N ILE A 94 -8.85 -5.03 8.04
CA ILE A 94 -7.97 -6.13 8.51
C ILE A 94 -6.52 -5.69 8.72
N ALA A 95 -6.19 -4.51 8.25
CA ALA A 95 -4.88 -3.91 8.45
C ALA A 95 -4.74 -3.40 9.90
N PRO A 96 -3.55 -3.43 10.49
CA PRO A 96 -3.32 -2.93 11.85
C PRO A 96 -3.63 -1.44 12.00
N LEU A 97 -3.58 -0.69 10.88
CA LEU A 97 -3.99 0.72 10.78
C LEU A 97 -4.76 0.93 9.48
N PRO A 98 -5.76 1.81 9.46
CA PRO A 98 -6.52 2.16 8.26
C PRO A 98 -5.73 3.10 7.35
N VAL A 99 -4.48 2.74 7.04
CA VAL A 99 -3.57 3.54 6.22
C VAL A 99 -2.59 2.66 5.47
N CYS A 100 -2.31 2.99 4.23
CA CYS A 100 -1.28 2.35 3.44
C CYS A 100 0.09 2.46 4.13
N PHE A 101 0.82 1.35 4.26
CA PHE A 101 2.11 1.36 4.92
C PHE A 101 3.15 2.22 4.19
N LEU A 102 3.12 2.27 2.85
CA LEU A 102 3.99 3.16 2.07
C LEU A 102 3.69 4.64 2.36
N VAL A 103 2.41 5.02 2.42
CA VAL A 103 2.00 6.39 2.77
C VAL A 103 2.46 6.74 4.19
N LYS A 104 2.24 5.85 5.16
CA LYS A 104 2.72 6.05 6.53
C LYS A 104 4.24 6.19 6.59
N ALA A 105 4.97 5.31 5.90
CA ALA A 105 6.43 5.36 5.83
C ALA A 105 6.94 6.70 5.27
N THR A 106 6.27 7.23 4.24
CA THR A 106 6.60 8.55 3.65
C THR A 106 6.41 9.68 4.65
N LEU A 107 5.33 9.64 5.44
CA LEU A 107 5.02 10.67 6.42
C LEU A 107 5.96 10.64 7.65
N GLU A 108 6.46 9.46 8.01
CA GLU A 108 7.36 9.27 9.13
C GLU A 108 8.80 9.72 8.84
N THR A 109 9.12 9.95 7.60
CA THR A 109 10.44 10.32 7.07
C THR A 109 11.57 9.70 7.88
N CYS A 110 12.13 8.62 7.40
CA CYS A 110 13.28 7.96 8.05
C CYS A 110 14.53 8.82 7.85
N GLN A 111 14.57 10.00 8.51
CA GLN A 111 15.63 10.99 8.35
C GLN A 111 16.99 10.33 8.45
N GLY A 112 17.72 10.34 7.33
CA GLY A 112 19.12 9.94 7.28
C GLY A 112 19.38 8.46 7.00
N ASN A 113 18.38 7.69 6.50
CA ASN A 113 18.63 6.33 6.02
C ASN A 113 18.38 6.23 4.52
N GLU A 114 19.41 6.53 3.74
CA GLU A 114 19.36 6.54 2.25
C GLU A 114 18.82 5.24 1.65
N ALA A 115 19.12 4.09 2.28
CA ALA A 115 18.65 2.79 1.78
C ALA A 115 17.12 2.64 1.92
N ILE A 116 16.53 3.17 3.01
CA ILE A 116 15.07 3.16 3.20
C ILE A 116 14.42 4.15 2.24
N ASP A 117 14.99 5.36 2.12
CA ASP A 117 14.45 6.40 1.25
C ASP A 117 14.47 5.97 -0.22
N ALA A 118 15.57 5.35 -0.67
CA ALA A 118 15.69 4.79 -2.02
C ALA A 118 14.66 3.67 -2.27
N LYS A 119 14.52 2.73 -1.33
CA LYS A 119 13.56 1.62 -1.44
C LYS A 119 12.11 2.12 -1.44
N LEU A 120 11.78 3.07 -0.58
CA LEU A 120 10.44 3.65 -0.53
C LEU A 120 10.10 4.39 -1.83
N SER A 121 11.03 5.18 -2.35
CA SER A 121 10.88 5.87 -3.64
C SER A 121 10.69 4.89 -4.80
N GLU A 122 11.46 3.80 -4.82
CA GLU A 122 11.31 2.72 -5.80
C GLU A 122 9.89 2.13 -5.77
N LEU A 123 9.42 1.73 -4.58
CA LEU A 123 8.10 1.08 -4.42
C LEU A 123 6.93 2.03 -4.73
N LEU A 124 7.05 3.31 -4.38
CA LEU A 124 6.04 4.32 -4.73
C LEU A 124 5.97 4.54 -6.24
N ASN A 125 7.12 4.63 -6.92
CA ASN A 125 7.17 4.75 -8.38
C ASN A 125 6.59 3.50 -9.07
N GLN A 126 6.93 2.30 -8.59
CA GLN A 126 6.36 1.05 -9.10
C GLN A 126 4.85 1.02 -8.95
N ASN A 127 4.32 1.47 -7.82
CA ASN A 127 2.87 1.53 -7.60
C ASN A 127 2.17 2.54 -8.53
N GLU A 128 2.76 3.71 -8.78
CA GLU A 128 2.22 4.68 -9.74
C GLU A 128 2.24 4.13 -11.18
N MET A 129 3.34 3.50 -11.60
CA MET A 129 3.45 2.86 -12.92
C MET A 129 2.39 1.79 -13.10
N LEU A 130 2.16 0.98 -12.09
CA LEU A 130 1.17 -0.07 -12.10
C LEU A 130 -0.25 0.46 -12.27
N PHE A 131 -0.62 1.57 -11.61
CA PHE A 131 -1.91 2.21 -11.86
C PHE A 131 -1.98 2.78 -13.28
N ALA A 132 -0.87 3.29 -13.83
CA ALA A 132 -0.83 3.76 -15.21
C ALA A 132 -1.06 2.61 -16.20
N ASP A 133 -0.48 1.44 -15.96
CA ASP A 133 -0.67 0.25 -16.78
C ASP A 133 -2.13 -0.25 -16.71
N ILE A 134 -2.76 -0.21 -15.53
CA ILE A 134 -4.18 -0.54 -15.38
C ILE A 134 -5.07 0.43 -16.20
N TYR A 135 -4.81 1.73 -16.11
CA TYR A 135 -5.57 2.69 -16.91
C TYR A 135 -5.28 2.59 -18.41
N GLN A 136 -4.06 2.19 -18.79
CA GLN A 136 -3.74 1.91 -20.20
C GLN A 136 -4.52 0.69 -20.72
N ASP A 137 -4.56 -0.40 -19.94
CA ASP A 137 -5.35 -1.60 -20.28
C ASP A 137 -6.85 -1.27 -20.40
N ALA A 138 -7.38 -0.43 -19.52
CA ALA A 138 -8.76 0.06 -19.61
C ALA A 138 -8.99 0.89 -20.88
N ALA A 139 -8.04 1.72 -21.27
CA ALA A 139 -8.12 2.51 -22.50
C ALA A 139 -8.08 1.60 -23.75
N ASP A 140 -7.21 0.62 -23.77
CA ASP A 140 -7.07 -0.33 -24.87
C ASP A 140 -8.32 -1.20 -25.04
N LYS A 141 -9.02 -1.49 -23.96
CA LYS A 141 -10.31 -2.21 -23.94
C LYS A 141 -11.53 -1.31 -24.21
N GLY A 142 -11.32 -0.02 -24.41
CA GLY A 142 -12.40 0.94 -24.71
C GLY A 142 -13.24 1.36 -23.49
N GLU A 143 -12.79 1.09 -22.28
CA GLU A 143 -13.44 1.54 -21.04
C GLU A 143 -13.19 3.03 -20.77
N LEU A 144 -12.17 3.62 -21.40
CA LEU A 144 -11.81 5.04 -21.32
C LEU A 144 -11.91 5.70 -22.69
N PRO A 145 -12.27 6.99 -22.74
CA PRO A 145 -12.16 7.77 -23.96
C PRO A 145 -10.72 7.82 -24.50
N LYS A 146 -10.58 7.89 -25.82
CA LYS A 146 -9.27 7.92 -26.51
C LYS A 146 -8.38 9.12 -26.12
N SER A 147 -8.98 10.18 -25.59
CA SER A 147 -8.27 11.38 -25.10
C SER A 147 -7.73 11.24 -23.68
N SER A 148 -7.98 10.12 -22.99
CA SER A 148 -7.54 9.91 -21.63
C SER A 148 -6.01 9.83 -21.54
N ASP A 149 -5.44 10.38 -20.47
CA ASP A 149 -4.02 10.22 -20.11
C ASP A 149 -3.90 9.24 -18.93
N PRO A 150 -3.54 7.97 -19.17
CA PRO A 150 -3.40 6.95 -18.12
C PRO A 150 -2.44 7.35 -17.00
N LYS A 151 -1.33 8.01 -17.33
CA LYS A 151 -0.35 8.47 -16.34
C LYS A 151 -0.89 9.57 -15.45
N ARG A 152 -1.70 10.49 -16.02
CA ARG A 152 -2.37 11.52 -15.25
C ARG A 152 -3.42 10.94 -14.31
N LEU A 153 -4.21 9.97 -14.80
CA LEU A 153 -5.21 9.26 -13.98
C LEU A 153 -4.54 8.49 -12.84
N ALA A 154 -3.42 7.82 -13.08
CA ALA A 154 -2.66 7.12 -12.07
C ALA A 154 -2.14 8.05 -10.97
N ARG A 155 -1.57 9.20 -11.34
CA ARG A 155 -1.12 10.22 -10.38
C ARG A 155 -2.27 10.79 -9.55
N GLN A 156 -3.42 11.04 -10.18
CA GLN A 156 -4.60 11.50 -9.47
C GLN A 156 -5.09 10.45 -8.47
N LEU A 157 -5.19 9.19 -8.88
CA LEU A 157 -5.58 8.09 -7.99
C LEU A 157 -4.61 7.94 -6.82
N THR A 158 -3.30 8.00 -7.07
CA THR A 158 -2.27 7.93 -6.02
C THR A 158 -2.44 9.06 -5.00
N ALA A 159 -2.70 10.29 -5.47
CA ALA A 159 -2.95 11.44 -4.60
C ALA A 159 -4.25 11.30 -3.79
N ASP A 160 -5.33 10.82 -4.41
CA ASP A 160 -6.61 10.59 -3.76
C ASP A 160 -6.50 9.51 -2.66
N LEU A 161 -5.83 8.40 -2.95
CA LEU A 161 -5.58 7.33 -1.97
C LEU A 161 -4.69 7.80 -0.81
N ALA A 162 -3.66 8.60 -1.07
CA ALA A 162 -2.84 9.19 -0.03
C ALA A 162 -3.63 10.16 0.84
N GLY A 163 -4.49 10.97 0.23
CA GLY A 163 -5.43 11.87 0.93
C GLY A 163 -6.41 11.12 1.84
N LEU A 164 -6.99 10.02 1.36
CA LEU A 164 -7.84 9.13 2.16
C LEU A 164 -7.09 8.55 3.37
N CYS A 165 -5.86 8.07 3.17
CA CYS A 165 -5.01 7.57 4.25
C CYS A 165 -4.74 8.65 5.30
N PHE A 166 -4.40 9.86 4.87
CA PHE A 166 -4.17 10.99 5.78
C PHE A 166 -5.42 11.35 6.57
N TYR A 167 -6.58 11.36 5.90
CA TYR A 167 -7.86 11.63 6.55
C TYR A 167 -8.21 10.54 7.56
N ALA A 168 -8.03 9.27 7.20
CA ALA A 168 -8.33 8.11 8.04
C ALA A 168 -7.52 8.09 9.34
N LEU A 169 -6.26 8.55 9.32
CA LEU A 169 -5.44 8.67 10.53
C LEU A 169 -6.01 9.67 11.57
N ARG A 170 -6.80 10.63 11.13
CA ARG A 170 -7.38 11.71 11.98
C ARG A 170 -8.84 11.51 12.31
N ALA A 171 -9.55 10.75 11.48
CA ALA A 171 -10.99 10.60 11.62
C ALA A 171 -11.33 9.77 12.86
N LYS A 172 -12.20 10.30 13.69
CA LYS A 172 -12.82 9.58 14.82
C LYS A 172 -14.03 8.76 14.36
N ASP A 173 -14.62 9.13 13.23
CA ASP A 173 -15.80 8.50 12.64
C ASP A 173 -15.43 7.78 11.35
N SER A 174 -15.61 6.46 11.34
CA SER A 174 -15.36 5.60 10.20
C SER A 174 -16.39 5.75 9.08
N SER A 175 -17.60 6.29 9.38
CA SER A 175 -18.67 6.41 8.38
C SER A 175 -18.33 7.41 7.28
N ALA A 176 -17.68 8.52 7.64
CA ALA A 176 -17.22 9.53 6.68
C ALA A 176 -16.19 8.96 5.71
N ILE A 177 -15.30 8.09 6.20
CA ILE A 177 -14.28 7.42 5.37
C ILE A 177 -14.95 6.48 4.35
N GLY A 178 -15.96 5.72 4.79
CA GLY A 178 -16.72 4.83 3.91
C GLY A 178 -17.35 5.57 2.72
N GLY A 179 -17.96 6.72 2.97
CA GLY A 179 -18.49 7.59 1.91
C GLY A 179 -17.41 8.06 0.93
N MET A 180 -16.26 8.54 1.45
CA MET A 180 -15.14 8.98 0.61
C MET A 180 -14.54 7.85 -0.24
N ILE A 181 -14.49 6.63 0.30
CA ILE A 181 -14.03 5.45 -0.44
C ILE A 181 -15.00 5.14 -1.58
N ALA A 182 -16.30 5.12 -1.31
CA ALA A 182 -17.32 4.88 -2.33
C ALA A 182 -17.28 5.94 -3.43
N ASP A 183 -17.17 7.21 -3.07
CA ASP A 183 -17.03 8.31 -4.03
C ASP A 183 -15.77 8.18 -4.90
N LEU A 184 -14.66 7.73 -4.33
CA LEU A 184 -13.43 7.49 -5.10
C LEU A 184 -13.61 6.31 -6.07
N ALA A 185 -14.18 5.21 -5.60
CA ALA A 185 -14.45 4.04 -6.44
C ALA A 185 -15.41 4.38 -7.59
N ASP A 186 -16.45 5.17 -7.34
CA ASP A 186 -17.36 5.63 -8.39
C ASP A 186 -16.67 6.55 -9.42
N ARG A 187 -15.74 7.40 -8.98
CA ARG A 187 -14.91 8.20 -9.91
C ARG A 187 -13.99 7.32 -10.76
N VAL A 188 -13.48 6.23 -10.22
CA VAL A 188 -12.67 5.25 -10.97
C VAL A 188 -13.52 4.52 -12.00
N ARG A 189 -14.73 4.09 -11.65
CA ARG A 189 -15.69 3.46 -12.59
C ARG A 189 -16.08 4.39 -13.73
N ARG A 190 -16.17 5.70 -13.47
CA ARG A 190 -16.66 6.71 -14.41
C ARG A 190 -15.74 7.94 -14.42
N PRO A 191 -14.53 7.82 -14.93
CA PRO A 191 -13.60 8.93 -14.96
C PRO A 191 -14.21 10.13 -15.68
N ARG A 192 -14.35 11.26 -14.97
CA ARG A 192 -14.70 12.52 -15.61
C ARG A 192 -13.46 13.03 -16.31
N LEU A 193 -13.51 13.09 -17.61
CA LEU A 193 -12.49 13.77 -18.38
C LEU A 193 -12.79 15.27 -18.29
N SER A 194 -11.79 16.04 -17.87
CA SER A 194 -11.84 17.50 -18.07
C SER A 194 -11.71 17.74 -19.58
N ASP A 195 -12.65 18.44 -20.14
CA ASP A 195 -12.56 19.01 -21.48
C ASP A 195 -11.31 19.89 -21.63
#